data_c50b942306dd3a17b4407342475f7634
#
_entry.id   c50b942306dd3a17b4407342475f7634
#
_cell.length_a   1.000
_cell.length_b   1.000
_cell.length_c   1.000
_cell.angle_alpha   90.00
_cell.angle_beta   90.00
_cell.angle_gamma   90.00
#
_symmetry.space_group_name_H-M   'P 1'
#
loop_
_entity.id
_entity.type
_entity.pdbx_description
1 polymer ?
#
loop_
_entity_poly.entity_id
_entity_poly.type
_entity_poly.pdbx_seq_one_letter_code
_entity_poly.pdbx_strand_id
1 'polypeptide(L)'
;GSEMCIRDRYGCIEANSYQQGWFVPHDVPGMVNLMGGKEKVIADLTDFFNKTPSNMLWNEYYNHANEPVHFVPFLFNQLEVPWYTQKWTRYTCEKAYANKVEGIVGNEDVGQMSAWYVLAASGIHPSCPGNTRMEITSPVFDKVEFNLDPSYYTGKKFTVIAHNNSINNVYIQKALLNGQEYNKCYLDFADIAAGGTLELFMGDKPNVEWGL
;
A
#
# COMPACT_ATOMS: atom_id res chain seq x y z
N GLY A 1 -17.17 -25.27 -15.67
CA GLY A 1 -17.32 -23.93 -15.17
C GLY A 1 -15.97 -23.26 -15.05
N SER A 2 -15.97 -21.94 -15.15
CA SER A 2 -14.74 -21.21 -14.92
C SER A 2 -14.26 -21.39 -13.48
N GLU A 3 -12.99 -21.21 -13.21
CA GLU A 3 -12.46 -21.24 -11.84
C GLU A 3 -13.16 -20.24 -10.91
N MET A 4 -13.68 -19.15 -11.47
CA MET A 4 -14.52 -18.18 -10.77
C MET A 4 -15.71 -18.83 -10.05
N CYS A 5 -16.45 -19.72 -10.76
CA CYS A 5 -17.62 -20.39 -10.18
C CYS A 5 -17.24 -21.37 -9.07
N ILE A 6 -16.04 -21.94 -9.12
CA ILE A 6 -15.55 -22.90 -8.11
C ILE A 6 -15.12 -22.17 -6.83
N ARG A 7 -14.69 -20.91 -6.95
CA ARG A 7 -14.21 -20.10 -5.84
C ARG A 7 -15.23 -19.12 -5.28
N ASP A 8 -16.40 -19.05 -5.92
CA ASP A 8 -17.53 -18.26 -5.41
C ASP A 8 -18.08 -18.94 -4.15
N ARG A 9 -17.62 -18.47 -3.01
CA ARG A 9 -18.08 -18.94 -1.71
C ARG A 9 -18.92 -17.85 -1.06
N TYR A 10 -20.14 -18.20 -0.66
CA TYR A 10 -21.00 -17.31 0.12
C TYR A 10 -21.32 -15.97 -0.56
N GLY A 11 -21.46 -15.94 -1.88
CA GLY A 11 -21.83 -14.75 -2.64
C GLY A 11 -20.66 -13.82 -3.01
N CYS A 12 -19.41 -14.25 -2.80
CA CYS A 12 -18.21 -13.51 -3.21
C CYS A 12 -17.55 -14.21 -4.40
N ILE A 13 -17.23 -13.46 -5.46
CA ILE A 13 -16.53 -13.98 -6.64
C ILE A 13 -15.01 -13.92 -6.38
N GLU A 14 -14.32 -15.04 -6.60
CA GLU A 14 -12.84 -15.19 -6.44
C GLU A 14 -12.31 -14.81 -5.06
N ALA A 15 -13.18 -14.70 -4.07
CA ALA A 15 -12.86 -14.28 -2.73
C ALA A 15 -13.76 -14.94 -1.70
N ASN A 16 -13.57 -14.64 -0.44
CA ASN A 16 -14.50 -14.94 0.64
C ASN A 16 -14.96 -13.64 1.33
N SER A 17 -15.94 -13.74 2.21
CA SER A 17 -16.49 -12.58 2.92
C SER A 17 -15.44 -11.89 3.81
N TYR A 18 -14.43 -12.62 4.28
CA TYR A 18 -13.35 -12.05 5.10
C TYR A 18 -12.41 -11.16 4.28
N GLN A 19 -12.14 -11.52 3.02
CA GLN A 19 -11.37 -10.71 2.08
C GLN A 19 -12.18 -9.51 1.61
N GLN A 20 -13.40 -9.73 1.15
CA GLN A 20 -14.29 -8.67 0.63
C GLN A 20 -14.74 -7.70 1.72
N GLY A 21 -14.85 -8.14 2.96
CA GLY A 21 -15.26 -7.31 4.09
C GLY A 21 -14.34 -6.13 4.38
N TRP A 22 -13.08 -6.19 3.93
CA TRP A 22 -12.16 -5.07 4.03
C TRP A 22 -12.37 -4.00 2.96
N PHE A 23 -13.09 -4.29 1.85
CA PHE A 23 -13.19 -3.39 0.69
C PHE A 23 -14.18 -2.25 0.90
N VAL A 24 -13.84 -1.34 1.82
CA VAL A 24 -14.60 -0.12 2.13
C VAL A 24 -13.67 1.11 2.06
N PRO A 25 -12.98 1.35 0.91
CA PRO A 25 -11.99 2.43 0.82
C PRO A 25 -12.60 3.83 0.98
N HIS A 26 -13.89 3.99 0.73
CA HIS A 26 -14.62 5.26 0.76
C HIS A 26 -15.10 5.66 2.16
N ASP A 27 -15.17 4.72 3.12
CA ASP A 27 -15.62 5.00 4.49
C ASP A 27 -14.93 4.09 5.52
N VAL A 28 -13.64 4.23 5.67
CA VAL A 28 -12.85 3.48 6.66
C VAL A 28 -13.31 3.75 8.09
N PRO A 29 -13.63 4.98 8.51
CA PRO A 29 -14.16 5.21 9.84
C PRO A 29 -15.49 4.49 10.13
N GLY A 30 -16.41 4.45 9.17
CA GLY A 30 -17.65 3.70 9.26
C GLY A 30 -17.41 2.20 9.39
N MET A 31 -16.51 1.64 8.58
CA MET A 31 -16.09 0.25 8.68
C MET A 31 -15.51 -0.07 10.07
N VAL A 32 -14.60 0.75 10.56
CA VAL A 32 -13.98 0.58 11.90
C VAL A 32 -15.04 0.57 13.00
N ASN A 33 -16.00 1.49 12.94
CA ASN A 33 -17.10 1.53 13.91
C ASN A 33 -17.96 0.27 13.88
N LEU A 34 -18.34 -0.20 12.69
CA LEU A 34 -19.14 -1.42 12.52
C LEU A 34 -18.40 -2.69 12.96
N MET A 35 -17.08 -2.73 12.79
CA MET A 35 -16.24 -3.88 13.18
C MET A 35 -15.90 -3.90 14.69
N GLY A 36 -16.31 -2.91 15.46
CA GLY A 36 -16.14 -2.87 16.92
C GLY A 36 -14.96 -2.06 17.43
N GLY A 37 -14.45 -1.13 16.61
CA GLY A 37 -13.46 -0.13 17.00
C GLY A 37 -12.05 -0.40 16.48
N LYS A 38 -11.20 0.64 16.62
CA LYS A 38 -9.88 0.70 16.00
C LYS A 38 -8.95 -0.44 16.47
N GLU A 39 -8.88 -0.71 17.76
CA GLU A 39 -8.00 -1.74 18.32
C GLU A 39 -8.36 -3.13 17.80
N LYS A 40 -9.66 -3.42 17.72
CA LYS A 40 -10.13 -4.70 17.19
C LYS A 40 -9.79 -4.83 15.69
N VAL A 41 -10.02 -3.78 14.92
CA VAL A 41 -9.70 -3.78 13.47
C VAL A 41 -8.20 -3.95 13.23
N ILE A 42 -7.33 -3.30 14.02
CA ILE A 42 -5.88 -3.48 13.94
C ILE A 42 -5.50 -4.94 14.25
N ALA A 43 -6.10 -5.54 15.28
CA ALA A 43 -5.83 -6.92 15.65
C ALA A 43 -6.28 -7.90 14.56
N ASP A 44 -7.50 -7.75 14.06
CA ASP A 44 -8.06 -8.60 12.99
C ASP A 44 -7.25 -8.46 11.68
N LEU A 45 -6.87 -7.23 11.32
CA LEU A 45 -6.07 -6.94 10.13
C LEU A 45 -4.65 -7.50 10.25
N THR A 46 -4.04 -7.38 11.43
CA THR A 46 -2.72 -7.96 11.70
C THR A 46 -2.76 -9.49 11.61
N ASP A 47 -3.80 -10.11 12.14
CA ASP A 47 -4.03 -11.55 12.03
C ASP A 47 -4.22 -12.00 10.58
N PHE A 48 -4.99 -11.23 9.80
CA PHE A 48 -5.22 -11.45 8.37
C PHE A 48 -3.91 -11.53 7.58
N PHE A 49 -3.00 -10.59 7.81
CA PHE A 49 -1.68 -10.59 7.14
C PHE A 49 -0.75 -11.69 7.69
N ASN A 50 -0.72 -11.91 9.00
CA ASN A 50 0.17 -12.91 9.61
C ASN A 50 -0.17 -14.35 9.20
N LYS A 51 -1.42 -14.63 8.86
CA LYS A 51 -1.89 -15.95 8.37
C LYS A 51 -1.72 -16.11 6.86
N THR A 52 -1.35 -15.05 6.15
CA THR A 52 -1.15 -15.08 4.70
C THR A 52 0.04 -15.98 4.35
N PRO A 53 -0.11 -16.94 3.43
CA PRO A 53 1.00 -17.75 2.94
C PRO A 53 2.08 -16.89 2.28
N SER A 54 3.34 -17.30 2.42
CA SER A 54 4.49 -16.54 1.90
C SER A 54 4.52 -16.37 0.39
N ASN A 55 3.82 -17.21 -0.37
CA ASN A 55 3.68 -17.09 -1.82
C ASN A 55 2.62 -16.06 -2.25
N MET A 56 1.79 -15.59 -1.31
CA MET A 56 0.75 -14.58 -1.52
C MET A 56 -0.26 -14.92 -2.65
N LEU A 57 -0.31 -16.19 -3.07
CA LEU A 57 -1.26 -16.71 -4.03
C LEU A 57 -2.61 -17.02 -3.37
N TRP A 58 -3.56 -17.55 -4.15
CA TRP A 58 -4.93 -17.91 -3.74
C TRP A 58 -4.98 -18.57 -2.36
N ASN A 59 -5.55 -17.86 -1.40
CA ASN A 59 -5.68 -18.28 0.00
C ASN A 59 -6.92 -17.61 0.64
N GLU A 60 -7.20 -17.91 1.90
CA GLU A 60 -8.36 -17.39 2.62
C GLU A 60 -8.10 -16.04 3.33
N TYR A 61 -6.85 -15.58 3.33
CA TYR A 61 -6.39 -14.33 3.95
C TYR A 61 -5.99 -13.31 2.89
N TYR A 62 -4.93 -12.52 3.10
CA TYR A 62 -4.47 -11.57 2.10
C TYR A 62 -4.02 -12.30 0.83
N ASN A 63 -4.82 -12.21 -0.20
CA ASN A 63 -4.59 -12.84 -1.50
C ASN A 63 -4.21 -11.76 -2.52
N HIS A 64 -2.92 -11.47 -2.64
CA HIS A 64 -2.46 -10.41 -3.55
C HIS A 64 -2.74 -10.71 -5.02
N ALA A 65 -3.05 -11.95 -5.37
CA ALA A 65 -3.44 -12.33 -6.72
C ALA A 65 -4.86 -11.85 -7.12
N ASN A 66 -5.56 -11.10 -6.24
CA ASN A 66 -6.90 -10.59 -6.51
C ASN A 66 -7.09 -9.15 -6.00
N GLU A 67 -7.64 -8.26 -6.83
CA GLU A 67 -7.68 -6.81 -6.65
C GLU A 67 -8.47 -6.31 -5.43
N PRO A 68 -9.56 -6.95 -4.97
CA PRO A 68 -10.34 -6.44 -3.84
C PRO A 68 -9.52 -6.23 -2.55
N VAL A 69 -8.36 -6.89 -2.41
CA VAL A 69 -7.50 -6.70 -1.25
C VAL A 69 -6.34 -5.73 -1.48
N HIS A 70 -6.17 -5.18 -2.68
CA HIS A 70 -5.01 -4.36 -3.03
C HIS A 70 -4.89 -3.08 -2.21
N PHE A 71 -5.99 -2.52 -1.72
CA PHE A 71 -5.95 -1.34 -0.85
C PHE A 71 -5.72 -1.69 0.63
N VAL A 72 -5.91 -2.95 1.03
CA VAL A 72 -5.90 -3.40 2.43
C VAL A 72 -4.57 -3.09 3.16
N PRO A 73 -3.37 -3.21 2.56
CA PRO A 73 -2.12 -2.83 3.21
C PRO A 73 -2.08 -1.36 3.65
N PHE A 74 -2.84 -0.47 2.99
CA PHE A 74 -2.84 0.96 3.27
C PHE A 74 -3.81 1.35 4.39
N LEU A 75 -4.71 0.45 4.81
CA LEU A 75 -5.61 0.67 5.94
C LEU A 75 -4.84 0.99 7.24
N PHE A 76 -3.67 0.42 7.43
CA PHE A 76 -2.86 0.67 8.61
C PHE A 76 -2.44 2.15 8.75
N ASN A 77 -2.23 2.88 7.64
CA ASN A 77 -2.00 4.32 7.67
C ASN A 77 -3.22 5.06 8.22
N GLN A 78 -4.42 4.65 7.80
CA GLN A 78 -5.67 5.26 8.24
C GLN A 78 -6.08 4.85 9.66
N LEU A 79 -5.49 3.77 10.17
CA LEU A 79 -5.61 3.31 11.55
C LEU A 79 -4.52 3.87 12.49
N GLU A 80 -3.68 4.81 12.00
CA GLU A 80 -2.58 5.42 12.77
C GLU A 80 -1.54 4.40 13.27
N VAL A 81 -1.26 3.37 12.47
CA VAL A 81 -0.20 2.37 12.71
C VAL A 81 0.61 2.16 11.42
N PRO A 82 1.20 3.23 10.86
CA PRO A 82 1.79 3.25 9.51
C PRO A 82 2.96 2.28 9.32
N TRP A 83 3.63 1.86 10.38
CA TRP A 83 4.71 0.87 10.30
C TRP A 83 4.23 -0.48 9.76
N TYR A 84 2.97 -0.84 9.93
CA TYR A 84 2.40 -2.03 9.30
C TYR A 84 2.19 -1.84 7.79
N THR A 85 1.75 -0.67 7.32
CA THR A 85 1.74 -0.35 5.89
C THR A 85 3.14 -0.50 5.29
N GLN A 86 4.17 0.06 5.94
CA GLN A 86 5.55 -0.01 5.49
C GLN A 86 6.04 -1.46 5.40
N LYS A 87 5.78 -2.25 6.44
CA LYS A 87 6.12 -3.68 6.48
C LYS A 87 5.44 -4.46 5.35
N TRP A 88 4.13 -4.34 5.25
CA TRP A 88 3.37 -5.22 4.37
C TRP A 88 3.45 -4.82 2.90
N THR A 89 3.55 -3.54 2.57
CA THR A 89 3.78 -3.11 1.19
C THR A 89 5.17 -3.55 0.69
N ARG A 90 6.22 -3.38 1.51
CA ARG A 90 7.56 -3.86 1.18
C ARG A 90 7.59 -5.39 1.03
N TYR A 91 7.00 -6.11 1.97
CA TYR A 91 6.91 -7.57 1.90
C TYR A 91 6.18 -8.04 0.65
N THR A 92 5.07 -7.40 0.29
CA THR A 92 4.33 -7.73 -0.93
C THR A 92 5.16 -7.45 -2.19
N CYS A 93 5.84 -6.31 -2.28
CA CYS A 93 6.74 -6.02 -3.41
C CYS A 93 7.84 -7.09 -3.58
N GLU A 94 8.33 -7.65 -2.48
CA GLU A 94 9.41 -8.65 -2.51
C GLU A 94 8.90 -10.08 -2.76
N LYS A 95 7.68 -10.41 -2.37
CA LYS A 95 7.17 -11.80 -2.41
C LYS A 95 6.20 -12.06 -3.56
N ALA A 96 5.41 -11.06 -3.96
CA ALA A 96 4.41 -11.20 -5.01
C ALA A 96 4.94 -10.89 -6.41
N TYR A 97 6.14 -10.32 -6.49
CA TYR A 97 6.75 -9.89 -7.76
C TYR A 97 8.19 -10.39 -7.91
N ALA A 98 8.59 -10.65 -9.14
CA ALA A 98 9.95 -11.07 -9.49
C ALA A 98 10.31 -10.63 -10.90
N ASN A 99 11.61 -10.38 -11.16
CA ASN A 99 12.11 -10.04 -12.49
C ASN A 99 12.26 -11.29 -13.37
N LYS A 100 11.14 -11.83 -13.83
CA LYS A 100 11.04 -12.99 -14.74
C LYS A 100 9.70 -12.97 -15.46
N VAL A 101 9.51 -13.82 -16.47
CA VAL A 101 8.27 -13.89 -17.26
C VAL A 101 7.04 -14.15 -16.37
N GLU A 102 7.13 -15.14 -15.45
CA GLU A 102 6.07 -15.46 -14.48
C GLU A 102 6.28 -14.67 -13.17
N GLY A 103 6.65 -13.40 -13.28
CA GLY A 103 7.06 -12.57 -12.15
C GLY A 103 5.93 -11.89 -11.37
N ILE A 104 4.68 -12.16 -11.71
CA ILE A 104 3.49 -11.62 -11.07
C ILE A 104 2.67 -12.76 -10.49
N VAL A 105 2.21 -12.65 -9.25
CA VAL A 105 1.29 -13.62 -8.69
C VAL A 105 -0.11 -13.40 -9.26
N GLY A 106 -0.74 -14.46 -9.79
CA GLY A 106 -2.06 -14.38 -10.42
C GLY A 106 -2.01 -13.77 -11.82
N ASN A 107 -3.11 -13.15 -12.23
CA ASN A 107 -3.25 -12.49 -13.52
C ASN A 107 -2.80 -11.02 -13.44
N GLU A 108 -2.47 -10.42 -14.59
CA GLU A 108 -2.08 -9.00 -14.68
C GLU A 108 -3.28 -8.05 -14.49
N ASP A 109 -4.45 -8.48 -14.93
CA ASP A 109 -5.74 -7.79 -14.86
C ASP A 109 -5.68 -6.35 -15.37
N VAL A 110 -5.39 -6.26 -16.67
CA VAL A 110 -5.37 -4.99 -17.42
C VAL A 110 -4.38 -3.96 -16.86
N GLY A 111 -3.27 -4.44 -16.28
CA GLY A 111 -2.21 -3.60 -15.72
C GLY A 111 -2.33 -3.27 -14.24
N GLN A 112 -3.37 -3.75 -13.55
CA GLN A 112 -3.58 -3.46 -12.13
C GLN A 112 -2.43 -3.97 -11.26
N MET A 113 -1.94 -5.18 -11.51
CA MET A 113 -0.86 -5.78 -10.74
C MET A 113 0.45 -5.01 -10.90
N SER A 114 0.82 -4.68 -12.14
CA SER A 114 2.02 -3.86 -12.40
C SER A 114 1.90 -2.46 -11.85
N ALA A 115 0.73 -1.81 -11.98
CA ALA A 115 0.49 -0.48 -11.44
C ALA A 115 0.62 -0.45 -9.92
N TRP A 116 0.09 -1.46 -9.23
CA TRP A 116 0.22 -1.59 -7.78
C TRP A 116 1.70 -1.65 -7.37
N TYR A 117 2.48 -2.52 -8.05
CA TYR A 117 3.91 -2.63 -7.76
C TYR A 117 4.65 -1.31 -7.99
N VAL A 118 4.46 -0.71 -9.17
CA VAL A 118 5.16 0.54 -9.55
C VAL A 118 4.91 1.63 -8.51
N LEU A 119 3.68 1.82 -8.10
CA LEU A 119 3.32 2.86 -7.13
C LEU A 119 3.81 2.50 -5.72
N ALA A 120 3.51 1.31 -5.22
CA ALA A 120 3.93 0.89 -3.88
C ALA A 120 5.46 0.86 -3.73
N ALA A 121 6.19 0.35 -4.74
CA ALA A 121 7.66 0.33 -4.76
C ALA A 121 8.29 1.73 -4.90
N SER A 122 7.54 2.69 -5.45
CA SER A 122 7.95 4.09 -5.56
C SER A 122 7.78 4.89 -4.26
N GLY A 123 7.12 4.33 -3.25
CA GLY A 123 6.93 4.98 -1.95
C GLY A 123 5.61 5.70 -1.76
N ILE A 124 4.70 5.68 -2.74
CA ILE A 124 3.38 6.31 -2.68
C ILE A 124 2.32 5.43 -3.36
N HIS A 125 1.09 5.43 -2.87
CA HIS A 125 0.00 4.67 -3.48
C HIS A 125 -1.38 5.29 -3.17
N PRO A 126 -2.29 5.46 -4.15
CA PRO A 126 -3.67 5.83 -3.85
C PRO A 126 -4.41 4.66 -3.17
N SER A 127 -5.21 4.94 -2.17
CA SER A 127 -5.99 3.90 -1.47
C SER A 127 -7.48 3.93 -1.81
N CYS A 128 -7.98 5.05 -2.34
CA CYS A 128 -9.39 5.20 -2.70
C CYS A 128 -9.53 5.98 -4.01
N PRO A 129 -10.10 5.39 -5.07
CA PRO A 129 -10.38 6.10 -6.31
C PRO A 129 -11.24 7.34 -6.07
N GLY A 130 -10.84 8.47 -6.68
CA GLY A 130 -11.52 9.76 -6.52
C GLY A 130 -11.16 10.53 -5.25
N ASN A 131 -10.33 9.99 -4.37
CA ASN A 131 -9.73 10.70 -3.25
C ASN A 131 -8.33 11.22 -3.66
N THR A 132 -7.94 12.38 -3.12
CA THR A 132 -6.61 12.98 -3.38
C THR A 132 -5.52 12.44 -2.46
N ARG A 133 -5.87 11.64 -1.47
CA ARG A 133 -4.95 11.05 -0.50
C ARG A 133 -4.07 9.98 -1.15
N MET A 134 -2.75 10.17 -1.04
CA MET A 134 -1.71 9.25 -1.48
C MET A 134 -0.98 8.71 -0.25
N GLU A 135 -1.15 7.43 0.03
CA GLU A 135 -0.53 6.77 1.18
C GLU A 135 0.99 6.65 0.98
N ILE A 136 1.77 6.99 2.00
CA ILE A 136 3.22 6.77 1.98
C ILE A 136 3.49 5.30 2.33
N THR A 137 4.31 4.66 1.52
CA THR A 137 4.71 3.25 1.68
C THR A 137 6.20 3.13 2.01
N SER A 138 6.72 1.92 2.07
CA SER A 138 8.17 1.67 2.15
C SER A 138 8.74 1.48 0.74
N PRO A 139 9.45 2.47 0.17
CA PRO A 139 9.94 2.37 -1.20
C PRO A 139 10.99 1.27 -1.36
N VAL A 140 10.95 0.57 -2.50
CA VAL A 140 11.94 -0.44 -2.86
C VAL A 140 13.22 0.22 -3.40
N PHE A 141 13.08 1.37 -4.06
CA PHE A 141 14.16 2.09 -4.72
C PHE A 141 14.70 3.20 -3.83
N ASP A 142 16.01 3.49 -3.91
CA ASP A 142 16.64 4.59 -3.17
C ASP A 142 16.19 5.95 -3.68
N LYS A 143 15.83 6.03 -4.96
CA LYS A 143 15.32 7.25 -5.59
C LYS A 143 14.37 6.95 -6.72
N VAL A 144 13.25 7.68 -6.74
CA VAL A 144 12.27 7.67 -7.84
C VAL A 144 11.96 9.10 -8.25
N GLU A 145 11.90 9.36 -9.55
CA GLU A 145 11.54 10.65 -10.12
C GLU A 145 10.28 10.51 -11.00
N PHE A 146 9.23 11.24 -10.64
CA PHE A 146 8.03 11.38 -11.43
C PHE A 146 8.13 12.66 -12.25
N ASN A 147 8.30 12.53 -13.56
CA ASN A 147 8.26 13.67 -14.47
C ASN A 147 6.80 14.08 -14.71
N LEU A 148 6.47 15.30 -14.39
CA LEU A 148 5.10 15.82 -14.48
C LEU A 148 4.93 16.55 -15.82
N ASP A 149 3.86 16.20 -16.54
CA ASP A 149 3.54 16.87 -17.82
C ASP A 149 3.04 18.30 -17.53
N PRO A 150 3.73 19.34 -18.06
CA PRO A 150 3.36 20.72 -17.81
C PRO A 150 2.01 21.13 -18.43
N SER A 151 1.42 20.27 -19.29
CA SER A 151 0.08 20.49 -19.83
C SER A 151 -1.02 20.25 -18.79
N TYR A 152 -0.70 19.48 -17.71
CA TYR A 152 -1.66 19.09 -16.68
C TYR A 152 -1.24 19.54 -15.30
N TYR A 153 0.06 19.73 -15.01
CA TYR A 153 0.59 19.98 -13.69
C TYR A 153 1.40 21.27 -13.63
N THR A 154 1.37 21.93 -12.50
CA THR A 154 2.16 23.14 -12.25
C THR A 154 3.63 22.83 -11.96
N GLY A 155 3.89 21.68 -11.34
CA GLY A 155 5.24 21.18 -11.10
C GLY A 155 5.86 20.53 -12.33
N LYS A 156 7.18 20.43 -12.33
CA LYS A 156 7.93 19.74 -13.40
C LYS A 156 8.31 18.32 -13.02
N LYS A 157 8.55 18.09 -11.74
CA LYS A 157 9.03 16.81 -11.21
C LYS A 157 8.70 16.68 -9.72
N PHE A 158 8.27 15.49 -9.32
CA PHE A 158 8.21 15.08 -7.92
C PHE A 158 9.22 13.96 -7.69
N THR A 159 10.00 14.03 -6.61
CA THR A 159 11.06 13.05 -6.31
C THR A 159 10.79 12.39 -4.96
N VAL A 160 10.91 11.07 -4.88
CA VAL A 160 10.97 10.32 -3.62
C VAL A 160 12.41 9.84 -3.43
N ILE A 161 13.00 10.13 -2.27
CA ILE A 161 14.35 9.70 -1.89
C ILE A 161 14.26 8.90 -0.59
N ALA A 162 14.80 7.67 -0.59
CA ALA A 162 14.85 6.81 0.58
C ALA A 162 16.31 6.68 1.06
N HIS A 163 16.66 7.45 2.07
CA HIS A 163 17.98 7.41 2.71
C HIS A 163 18.11 6.15 3.57
N ASN A 164 19.29 5.51 3.51
CA ASN A 164 19.59 4.28 4.27
C ASN A 164 18.62 3.12 3.95
N ASN A 165 18.07 3.10 2.73
CA ASN A 165 17.17 2.06 2.28
C ASN A 165 17.91 0.72 2.12
N SER A 166 17.31 -0.37 2.52
CA SER A 166 17.84 -1.72 2.32
C SER A 166 16.72 -2.76 2.52
N ILE A 167 17.03 -4.02 2.28
CA ILE A 167 16.10 -5.13 2.54
C ILE A 167 15.69 -5.23 4.02
N ASN A 168 16.50 -4.73 4.94
CA ASN A 168 16.23 -4.74 6.38
C ASN A 168 15.66 -3.41 6.87
N ASN A 169 16.03 -2.30 6.23
CA ASN A 169 15.61 -0.96 6.62
C ASN A 169 14.32 -0.59 5.90
N VAL A 170 13.21 -1.12 6.37
CA VAL A 170 11.90 -0.96 5.74
C VAL A 170 10.99 0.05 6.44
N TYR A 171 11.40 0.54 7.63
CA TYR A 171 10.58 1.42 8.43
C TYR A 171 11.06 2.87 8.35
N ILE A 172 10.13 3.79 8.13
CA ILE A 172 10.39 5.23 8.09
C ILE A 172 10.63 5.72 9.52
N GLN A 173 11.80 6.33 9.73
CA GLN A 173 12.19 6.93 11.01
C GLN A 173 11.86 8.43 11.04
N LYS A 174 11.95 9.09 9.88
CA LYS A 174 11.72 10.51 9.68
C LYS A 174 11.38 10.75 8.23
N ALA A 175 10.58 11.78 7.97
CA ALA A 175 10.34 12.27 6.60
C ALA A 175 10.51 13.79 6.52
N LEU A 176 10.92 14.27 5.34
CA LEU A 176 10.92 15.66 4.98
C LEU A 176 10.15 15.85 3.67
N LEU A 177 9.31 16.86 3.60
CA LEU A 177 8.69 17.32 2.35
C LEU A 177 9.24 18.69 2.01
N ASN A 178 9.93 18.78 0.88
CA ASN A 178 10.60 20.01 0.44
C ASN A 178 11.54 20.60 1.51
N GLY A 179 12.29 19.72 2.22
CA GLY A 179 13.22 20.09 3.28
C GLY A 179 12.60 20.44 4.63
N GLN A 180 11.27 20.43 4.75
CA GLN A 180 10.55 20.65 6.01
C GLN A 180 10.16 19.32 6.64
N GLU A 181 10.20 19.23 7.96
CA GLU A 181 9.77 18.03 8.69
C GLU A 181 8.31 17.68 8.38
N TYR A 182 8.08 16.40 8.06
CA TYR A 182 6.78 15.91 7.62
C TYR A 182 6.36 14.69 8.45
N ASN A 183 5.35 14.89 9.29
CA ASN A 183 4.88 13.88 10.22
C ASN A 183 3.48 13.36 9.85
N LYS A 184 3.23 13.10 8.56
CA LYS A 184 2.02 12.44 8.07
C LYS A 184 2.42 11.20 7.27
N CYS A 185 1.61 10.14 7.39
CA CYS A 185 1.80 8.91 6.61
C CYS A 185 1.14 8.95 5.22
N TYR A 186 0.77 10.13 4.74
CA TYR A 186 0.16 10.35 3.42
C TYR A 186 0.53 11.73 2.88
N LEU A 187 0.43 11.90 1.56
CA LEU A 187 0.49 13.18 0.85
C LEU A 187 -0.91 13.51 0.29
N ASP A 188 -1.20 14.78 0.08
CA ASP A 188 -2.24 15.17 -0.86
C ASP A 188 -1.67 15.11 -2.29
N PHE A 189 -2.48 14.71 -3.26
CA PHE A 189 -2.05 14.66 -4.66
C PHE A 189 -1.62 16.04 -5.18
N ALA A 190 -2.15 17.13 -4.60
CA ALA A 190 -1.73 18.49 -4.91
C ALA A 190 -0.26 18.75 -4.58
N ASP A 191 0.29 18.15 -3.50
CA ASP A 191 1.70 18.27 -3.15
C ASP A 191 2.59 17.63 -4.24
N ILE A 192 2.16 16.49 -4.78
CA ILE A 192 2.85 15.79 -5.86
C ILE A 192 2.75 16.62 -7.15
N ALA A 193 1.55 17.09 -7.49
CA ALA A 193 1.28 17.87 -8.71
C ALA A 193 2.03 19.22 -8.75
N ALA A 194 2.30 19.82 -7.60
CA ALA A 194 3.11 21.02 -7.46
C ALA A 194 4.60 20.76 -7.72
N GLY A 195 5.01 19.50 -7.68
CA GLY A 195 6.43 19.12 -7.72
C GLY A 195 7.13 19.29 -6.38
N GLY A 196 8.33 18.74 -6.26
CA GLY A 196 9.08 18.81 -5.01
C GLY A 196 9.80 17.51 -4.68
N THR A 197 10.15 17.36 -3.41
CA THR A 197 10.89 16.18 -2.93
C THR A 197 10.34 15.69 -1.60
N LEU A 198 10.01 14.39 -1.56
CA LEU A 198 9.78 13.64 -0.33
C LEU A 198 11.05 12.86 0.01
N GLU A 199 11.62 13.12 1.17
CA GLU A 199 12.77 12.39 1.70
C GLU A 199 12.34 11.52 2.87
N LEU A 200 12.65 10.22 2.79
CA LEU A 200 12.32 9.21 3.80
C LEU A 200 13.62 8.65 4.38
N PHE A 201 13.79 8.71 5.68
CA PHE A 201 14.95 8.16 6.39
C PHE A 201 14.56 6.80 6.96
N MET A 202 15.16 5.74 6.41
CA MET A 202 14.76 4.37 6.68
C MET A 202 15.57 3.73 7.79
N GLY A 203 14.95 2.82 8.54
CA GLY A 203 15.57 2.03 9.61
C GLY A 203 14.99 0.62 9.71
N ASP A 204 15.61 -0.21 10.55
CA ASP A 204 15.30 -1.64 10.73
C ASP A 204 14.20 -1.91 11.77
N LYS A 205 13.76 -0.89 12.50
CA LYS A 205 12.74 -1.01 13.55
C LYS A 205 11.57 -0.09 13.31
N PRO A 206 10.33 -0.53 13.64
CA PRO A 206 9.16 0.34 13.60
C PRO A 206 9.36 1.63 14.40
N ASN A 207 9.08 2.78 13.79
CA ASN A 207 8.91 4.03 14.52
C ASN A 207 7.41 4.23 14.77
N VAL A 208 7.00 4.13 16.02
CA VAL A 208 5.59 4.22 16.43
C VAL A 208 5.13 5.65 16.68
N GLU A 209 6.02 6.63 16.51
CA GLU A 209 5.72 8.05 16.71
C GLU A 209 5.59 8.82 15.38
N TRP A 210 6.10 8.25 14.28
CA TRP A 210 6.02 8.90 12.99
C TRP A 210 4.71 8.56 12.26
N GLY A 211 4.10 9.60 11.67
CA GLY A 211 2.94 9.45 10.78
C GLY A 211 1.59 9.38 11.50
N LEU A 212 1.53 9.82 12.75
CA LEU A 212 0.32 9.88 13.58
C LEU A 212 -0.45 11.19 13.36
#